data_22fb6e2edf3bf6d75fdb37e4cad45533
#
_entry.id   22fb6e2edf3bf6d75fdb37e4cad45533
#
_cell.length_a   1.000
_cell.length_b   1.000
_cell.length_c   1.000
_cell.angle_alpha   90.00
_cell.angle_beta   90.00
_cell.angle_gamma   90.00
#
_symmetry.space_group_name_H-M   'P 1'
#
loop_
_entity.id
_entity.type
_entity.pdbx_description
1 polymer ?
#
loop_
_entity_poly.entity_id
_entity_poly.type
_entity_poly.pdbx_seq_one_letter_code
_entity_poly.pdbx_strand_id
1 'polypeptide(L)'
;LGRTDLSGKTGTTNNFRDAWFTGFNQDITASVWVGFDQPKELGRRESGSRAALPIWIDYMTIALKDKPVHPATIPENIVVARINRHSGQVTDQTDPDGIDEYFVMGSEPQAQLSVGTPTTRKSRDDTESNVEKLF
;
A
#
# COMPACT_ATOMS: atom_id res chain seq x y z
N LEU A 1 -22.47 7.54 1.35
CA LEU A 1 -22.03 8.85 0.84
C LEU A 1 -21.80 8.85 -0.67
N GLY A 2 -21.46 7.72 -1.31
CA GLY A 2 -21.22 7.64 -2.75
C GLY A 2 -20.06 8.50 -3.27
N ARG A 3 -19.15 8.95 -2.38
CA ARG A 3 -17.95 9.75 -2.69
C ARG A 3 -16.72 8.85 -2.75
N THR A 4 -15.81 9.17 -3.67
CA THR A 4 -14.56 8.42 -3.90
C THR A 4 -13.33 9.10 -3.29
N ASP A 5 -13.50 10.29 -2.70
CA ASP A 5 -12.46 11.11 -2.11
C ASP A 5 -12.40 11.01 -0.57
N LEU A 6 -13.02 10.00 0.01
CA LEU A 6 -13.04 9.78 1.45
C LEU A 6 -12.05 8.68 1.85
N SER A 7 -11.31 8.93 2.91
CA SER A 7 -10.45 7.95 3.56
C SER A 7 -10.74 7.92 5.05
N GLY A 8 -10.52 6.78 5.70
CA GLY A 8 -10.74 6.68 7.13
C GLY A 8 -10.37 5.33 7.72
N LYS A 9 -10.33 5.30 9.05
CA LYS A 9 -9.96 4.11 9.83
C LYS A 9 -10.79 4.01 11.09
N THR A 10 -11.24 2.80 11.38
CA THR A 10 -11.87 2.44 12.65
C THR A 10 -10.83 2.20 13.74
N GLY A 11 -11.19 2.51 14.98
CA GLY A 11 -10.49 2.08 16.18
C GLY A 11 -11.47 1.42 17.15
N THR A 12 -11.03 0.35 17.80
CA THR A 12 -11.82 -0.36 18.81
C THR A 12 -10.88 -0.85 19.89
N THR A 13 -11.17 -0.49 21.14
CA THR A 13 -10.41 -1.01 22.28
C THR A 13 -10.79 -2.44 22.61
N ASN A 14 -9.94 -3.14 23.34
CA ASN A 14 -10.26 -4.46 23.88
C ASN A 14 -11.54 -4.41 24.70
N ASN A 15 -12.36 -5.45 24.60
CA ASN A 15 -13.67 -5.54 25.28
C ASN A 15 -14.67 -4.46 24.85
N PHE A 16 -14.52 -3.89 23.65
CA PHE A 16 -15.49 -2.92 23.10
C PHE A 16 -15.85 -1.77 24.06
N ARG A 17 -14.88 -1.19 24.75
CA ARG A 17 -15.10 -0.08 25.69
C ARG A 17 -15.14 1.27 24.98
N ASP A 18 -14.35 1.41 23.93
CA ASP A 18 -14.29 2.59 23.10
C ASP A 18 -14.38 2.22 21.62
N ALA A 19 -15.22 2.93 20.93
CA ALA A 19 -15.38 2.82 19.50
C ALA A 19 -15.00 4.14 18.83
N TRP A 20 -14.08 4.09 17.91
CA TRP A 20 -13.56 5.24 17.18
C TRP A 20 -13.76 5.09 15.69
N PHE A 21 -14.00 6.19 15.04
CA PHE A 21 -13.81 6.34 13.60
C PHE A 21 -13.21 7.71 13.31
N THR A 22 -12.10 7.74 12.59
CA THR A 22 -11.50 8.96 12.06
C THR A 22 -11.46 8.85 10.55
N GLY A 23 -11.95 9.88 9.86
CA GLY A 23 -11.92 9.94 8.42
C GLY A 23 -11.82 11.36 7.92
N PHE A 24 -11.46 11.50 6.65
CA PHE A 24 -11.16 12.80 6.05
C PHE A 24 -11.35 12.79 4.53
N ASN A 25 -11.42 13.96 3.98
CA ASN A 25 -11.13 14.29 2.58
C ASN A 25 -10.19 15.51 2.55
N GLN A 26 -10.03 16.16 1.40
CA GLN A 26 -9.19 17.36 1.28
C GLN A 26 -9.71 18.57 2.05
N ASP A 27 -11.01 18.63 2.32
CA ASP A 27 -11.65 19.78 2.96
C ASP A 27 -11.83 19.61 4.48
N ILE A 28 -12.14 18.40 4.93
CA ILE A 28 -12.61 18.13 6.29
C ILE A 28 -11.98 16.87 6.85
N THR A 29 -11.49 16.95 8.08
CA THR A 29 -11.15 15.80 8.93
C THR A 29 -12.12 15.76 10.11
N ALA A 30 -12.71 14.61 10.38
CA ALA A 30 -13.60 14.41 11.51
C ALA A 30 -13.27 13.11 12.23
N SER A 31 -13.32 13.16 13.56
CA SER A 31 -13.17 11.99 14.43
C SER A 31 -14.42 11.85 15.29
N VAL A 32 -14.91 10.63 15.41
CA VAL A 32 -16.03 10.26 16.27
C VAL A 32 -15.54 9.26 17.30
N TRP A 33 -15.89 9.53 18.55
CA TRP A 33 -15.69 8.62 19.67
C TRP A 33 -17.03 8.31 20.32
N VAL A 34 -17.21 7.05 20.64
CA VAL A 34 -18.33 6.56 21.42
C VAL A 34 -17.76 5.74 22.59
N GLY A 35 -18.09 6.16 23.79
CA GLY A 35 -17.57 5.57 25.02
C GLY A 35 -18.31 6.06 26.25
N PHE A 36 -17.91 5.61 27.42
CA PHE A 36 -18.38 6.09 28.69
C PHE A 36 -17.24 6.76 29.46
N ASP A 37 -17.53 7.84 30.19
CA ASP A 37 -16.54 8.54 31.03
C ASP A 37 -15.85 7.60 32.03
N GLN A 38 -16.59 6.65 32.59
CA GLN A 38 -16.01 5.52 33.32
C GLN A 38 -15.96 4.31 32.39
N PRO A 39 -14.77 3.77 32.07
CA PRO A 39 -14.60 2.72 31.10
C PRO A 39 -15.44 1.47 31.42
N LYS A 40 -16.42 1.19 30.59
CA LYS A 40 -17.23 -0.04 30.61
C LYS A 40 -17.56 -0.46 29.18
N GLU A 41 -17.94 -1.71 29.00
CA GLU A 41 -18.30 -2.22 27.69
C GLU A 41 -19.50 -1.48 27.10
N LEU A 42 -19.41 -1.07 25.83
CA LEU A 42 -20.49 -0.43 25.07
C LEU A 42 -21.63 -1.41 24.77
N GLY A 43 -21.30 -2.68 24.70
CA GLY A 43 -22.24 -3.73 24.37
C GLY A 43 -21.59 -4.81 23.51
N ARG A 44 -22.37 -5.85 23.24
CA ARG A 44 -21.87 -7.01 22.50
C ARG A 44 -21.57 -6.63 21.03
N ARG A 45 -20.30 -6.67 20.63
CA ARG A 45 -19.79 -6.36 19.28
C ARG A 45 -19.95 -4.88 18.87
N GLU A 46 -20.06 -3.95 19.82
CA GLU A 46 -20.04 -2.52 19.52
C GLU A 46 -18.61 -2.07 19.20
N SER A 47 -18.30 -2.01 17.90
CA SER A 47 -17.00 -1.63 17.37
C SER A 47 -17.05 -0.24 16.72
N GLY A 48 -15.88 0.29 16.35
CA GLY A 48 -15.78 1.55 15.60
C GLY A 48 -16.63 1.56 14.33
N SER A 49 -16.76 0.44 13.63
CA SER A 49 -17.59 0.34 12.43
C SER A 49 -19.09 0.33 12.72
N ARG A 50 -19.51 -0.10 13.90
CA ARG A 50 -20.94 -0.20 14.26
C ARG A 50 -21.45 0.99 15.05
N ALA A 51 -20.63 1.53 15.95
CA ALA A 51 -21.03 2.62 16.82
C ALA A 51 -20.58 4.00 16.30
N ALA A 52 -19.33 4.14 15.87
CA ALA A 52 -18.77 5.45 15.50
C ALA A 52 -18.91 5.79 13.99
N LEU A 53 -18.72 4.83 13.09
CA LEU A 53 -18.81 5.07 11.66
C LEU A 53 -20.17 5.60 11.18
N PRO A 54 -21.33 5.11 11.63
CA PRO A 54 -22.62 5.67 11.19
C PRO A 54 -22.75 7.16 11.53
N ILE A 55 -22.36 7.55 12.74
CA ILE A 55 -22.37 8.95 13.18
C ILE A 55 -21.46 9.81 12.30
N TRP A 56 -20.27 9.29 11.97
CA TRP A 56 -19.35 9.96 11.07
C TRP A 56 -19.94 10.12 9.66
N ILE A 57 -20.61 9.09 9.14
CA ILE A 57 -21.28 9.14 7.83
C ILE A 57 -22.36 10.23 7.82
N ASP A 58 -23.21 10.30 8.84
CA ASP A 58 -24.25 11.30 8.95
C ASP A 58 -23.68 12.71 8.99
N TYR A 59 -22.66 12.93 9.82
CA TYR A 59 -21.93 14.20 9.88
C TYR A 59 -21.35 14.61 8.53
N MET A 60 -20.58 13.72 7.89
CA MET A 60 -19.90 14.01 6.63
C MET A 60 -20.90 14.18 5.46
N THR A 61 -22.04 13.52 5.52
CA THR A 61 -23.12 13.71 4.53
C THR A 61 -23.62 15.15 4.52
N ILE A 62 -23.77 15.75 5.68
CA ILE A 62 -24.20 17.14 5.83
C ILE A 62 -23.05 18.09 5.51
N ALA A 63 -21.87 17.84 6.08
CA ALA A 63 -20.71 18.72 5.98
C ALA A 63 -20.15 18.82 4.55
N LEU A 64 -20.34 17.78 3.73
CA LEU A 64 -19.86 17.73 2.34
C LEU A 64 -20.97 17.90 1.29
N LYS A 65 -22.19 18.26 1.70
CA LYS A 65 -23.36 18.31 0.83
C LYS A 65 -23.13 19.14 -0.46
N ASP A 66 -22.51 20.31 -0.31
CA ASP A 66 -22.29 21.24 -1.42
C ASP A 66 -20.81 21.34 -1.82
N LYS A 67 -20.00 20.39 -1.34
CA LYS A 67 -18.56 20.32 -1.65
C LYS A 67 -18.31 19.45 -2.88
N PRO A 68 -17.49 19.88 -3.83
CA PRO A 68 -17.10 19.05 -4.96
C PRO A 68 -16.33 17.81 -4.49
N VAL A 69 -16.35 16.77 -5.30
CA VAL A 69 -15.48 15.61 -5.12
C VAL A 69 -14.10 15.95 -5.67
N HIS A 70 -13.09 15.89 -4.84
CA HIS A 70 -11.71 16.10 -5.24
C HIS A 70 -10.98 14.75 -5.34
N PRO A 71 -10.58 14.33 -6.55
CA PRO A 71 -9.74 13.14 -6.67
C PRO A 71 -8.42 13.39 -5.93
N ALA A 72 -7.93 12.35 -5.26
CA ALA A 72 -6.61 12.41 -4.63
C ALA A 72 -5.55 12.72 -5.70
N THR A 73 -4.78 13.78 -5.50
CA THR A 73 -3.64 14.15 -6.33
C THR A 73 -2.36 13.67 -5.66
N ILE A 74 -1.46 13.12 -6.46
CA ILE A 74 -0.13 12.74 -5.96
C ILE A 74 0.68 14.02 -5.81
N PRO A 75 1.23 14.34 -4.60
CA PRO A 75 2.10 15.48 -4.41
C PRO A 75 3.36 15.42 -5.28
N GLU A 76 3.94 16.56 -5.62
CA GLU A 76 5.10 16.63 -6.53
C GLU A 76 6.34 15.87 -6.03
N ASN A 77 6.48 15.71 -4.70
CA ASN A 77 7.59 14.99 -4.08
C ASN A 77 7.31 13.50 -3.85
N ILE A 78 6.21 12.98 -4.39
CA ILE A 78 5.84 11.57 -4.32
C ILE A 78 5.95 10.95 -5.71
N VAL A 79 6.61 9.81 -5.77
CA VAL A 79 6.73 8.98 -6.97
C VAL A 79 6.04 7.64 -6.75
N VAL A 80 5.57 7.04 -7.83
CA VAL A 80 5.00 5.69 -7.80
C VAL A 80 6.05 4.74 -8.37
N ALA A 81 6.37 3.69 -7.64
CA ALA A 81 7.23 2.62 -8.12
C ALA A 81 6.53 1.27 -7.98
N ARG A 82 6.68 0.41 -8.99
CA ARG A 82 6.18 -0.95 -8.93
C ARG A 82 7.19 -1.82 -8.21
N ILE A 83 6.75 -2.45 -7.13
CA ILE A 83 7.60 -3.30 -6.29
C ILE A 83 6.96 -4.68 -6.10
N ASN A 84 7.78 -5.70 -5.90
CA ASN A 84 7.28 -7.00 -5.47
C ASN A 84 6.90 -6.92 -3.99
N ARG A 85 5.65 -7.28 -3.65
CA ARG A 85 5.07 -7.16 -2.29
C ARG A 85 5.79 -7.96 -1.22
N HIS A 86 6.55 -8.99 -1.59
CA HIS A 86 7.25 -9.86 -0.64
C HIS A 86 8.68 -9.43 -0.41
N SER A 87 9.39 -9.00 -1.47
CA SER A 87 10.79 -8.61 -1.39
C SER A 87 11.00 -7.10 -1.20
N GLY A 88 10.00 -6.27 -1.55
CA GLY A 88 10.13 -4.82 -1.58
C GLY A 88 11.04 -4.29 -2.70
N GLN A 89 11.53 -5.15 -3.59
CA GLN A 89 12.40 -4.75 -4.69
C GLN A 89 11.59 -4.24 -5.90
N VAL A 90 12.17 -3.29 -6.64
CA VAL A 90 11.57 -2.83 -7.90
C VAL A 90 11.38 -4.01 -8.85
N THR A 91 10.22 -4.07 -9.47
CA THR A 91 9.84 -5.11 -10.41
C THR A 91 9.14 -4.51 -11.64
N ASP A 92 8.85 -5.33 -12.62
CA ASP A 92 8.16 -4.92 -13.85
C ASP A 92 6.67 -5.32 -13.86
N GLN A 93 6.00 -5.01 -14.97
CA GLN A 93 4.56 -5.28 -15.14
C GLN A 93 4.22 -6.77 -15.26
N THR A 94 5.23 -7.63 -15.48
CA THR A 94 5.02 -9.07 -15.66
C THR A 94 5.04 -9.85 -14.34
N ASP A 95 5.50 -9.21 -13.25
CA ASP A 95 5.52 -9.82 -11.92
C ASP A 95 4.09 -9.93 -11.36
N PRO A 96 3.58 -11.15 -11.13
CA PRO A 96 2.24 -11.35 -10.56
C PRO A 96 2.10 -10.84 -9.13
N ASP A 97 3.21 -10.72 -8.39
CA ASP A 97 3.28 -10.16 -7.05
C ASP A 97 3.67 -8.68 -7.02
N GLY A 98 3.74 -8.05 -8.19
CA GLY A 98 4.04 -6.62 -8.33
C GLY A 98 2.85 -5.77 -7.90
N ILE A 99 3.11 -4.77 -7.05
CA ILE A 99 2.16 -3.74 -6.62
C ILE A 99 2.73 -2.36 -6.86
N ASP A 100 1.87 -1.37 -7.10
CA ASP A 100 2.28 0.02 -7.22
C ASP A 100 2.23 0.66 -5.82
N GLU A 101 3.36 1.21 -5.37
CA GLU A 101 3.52 1.85 -4.07
C GLU A 101 4.03 3.27 -4.19
N TYR A 102 3.70 4.10 -3.20
CA TYR A 102 4.07 5.51 -3.15
C TYR A 102 5.31 5.72 -2.30
N PHE A 103 6.28 6.46 -2.85
CA PHE A 103 7.54 6.77 -2.17
C PHE A 103 7.79 8.27 -2.19
N VAL A 104 8.45 8.80 -1.18
CA VAL A 104 9.06 10.12 -1.27
C VAL A 104 10.17 10.05 -2.32
N MET A 105 10.20 10.99 -3.25
CA MET A 105 11.22 11.06 -4.31
C MET A 105 12.63 10.87 -3.75
N GLY A 106 13.35 9.90 -4.28
CA GLY A 106 14.70 9.52 -3.82
C GLY A 106 14.74 8.49 -2.69
N SER A 107 13.58 8.05 -2.15
CA SER A 107 13.50 6.96 -1.18
C SER A 107 12.96 5.65 -1.77
N GLU A 108 12.61 5.64 -3.04
CA GLU A 108 12.17 4.45 -3.74
C GLU A 108 13.29 3.41 -3.80
N PRO A 109 12.96 2.10 -3.73
CA PRO A 109 13.95 1.04 -3.86
C PRO A 109 14.65 1.14 -5.21
N GLN A 110 15.99 1.04 -5.20
CA GLN A 110 16.76 1.07 -6.44
C GLN A 110 16.61 -0.27 -7.18
N ALA A 111 16.44 -0.20 -8.50
CA ALA A 111 16.48 -1.40 -9.32
C ALA A 111 17.86 -2.05 -9.16
N GLN A 112 17.92 -3.29 -8.67
CA GLN A 112 19.16 -4.04 -8.68
C GLN A 112 19.53 -4.29 -10.14
N LEU A 113 20.54 -3.58 -10.63
CA LEU A 113 21.20 -3.93 -11.88
C LEU A 113 21.74 -5.36 -11.70
N SER A 114 21.08 -6.33 -12.28
CA SER A 114 21.63 -7.67 -12.41
C SER A 114 22.89 -7.51 -13.26
N VAL A 115 24.05 -7.37 -12.63
CA VAL A 115 25.33 -7.49 -13.31
C VAL A 115 25.39 -8.96 -13.73
N GLY A 116 24.93 -9.20 -14.97
CA GLY A 116 25.10 -10.49 -15.60
C GLY A 116 26.57 -10.86 -15.54
N THR A 117 26.86 -11.88 -14.76
CA THR A 117 28.19 -12.48 -14.74
C THR A 117 28.52 -12.82 -16.18
N PRO A 118 29.63 -12.30 -16.76
CA PRO A 118 30.00 -12.65 -18.11
C PRO A 118 30.26 -14.16 -18.13
N THR A 119 29.38 -14.89 -18.78
CA THR A 119 29.63 -16.32 -19.07
C THR A 119 30.85 -16.39 -19.96
N THR A 120 31.99 -16.71 -19.36
CA THR A 120 33.20 -17.00 -20.10
C THR A 120 32.89 -18.22 -20.98
N ARG A 121 32.63 -17.95 -22.26
CA ARG A 121 32.61 -18.98 -23.29
C ARG A 121 34.02 -19.59 -23.31
N LYS A 122 34.15 -20.78 -22.73
CA LYS A 122 35.31 -21.63 -22.95
C LYS A 122 35.33 -21.99 -24.44
N SER A 123 36.24 -21.38 -25.18
CA SER A 123 36.56 -21.80 -26.53
C SER A 123 37.12 -23.22 -26.47
N ARG A 124 36.37 -24.14 -27.04
CA ARG A 124 36.90 -25.46 -27.40
C ARG A 124 37.79 -25.26 -28.64
N ASP A 125 39.05 -25.16 -28.38
CA ASP A 125 40.08 -25.35 -29.38
C ASP A 125 40.69 -26.72 -29.11
N ASP A 126 40.12 -27.73 -29.75
CA ASP A 126 40.69 -29.09 -29.81
C ASP A 126 40.72 -29.47 -31.30
N THR A 127 41.74 -28.94 -31.99
CA THR A 127 42.24 -29.47 -33.22
C THR A 127 43.64 -30.00 -32.91
N GLU A 128 43.72 -31.19 -32.38
CA GLU A 128 44.97 -31.95 -32.44
C GLU A 128 44.84 -33.15 -33.36
N SER A 129 45.66 -33.05 -34.33
CA SER A 129 46.03 -34.00 -35.36
C SER A 129 46.31 -35.41 -34.80
N ASN A 130 45.64 -36.36 -35.41
CA ASN A 130 46.07 -37.76 -35.30
C ASN A 130 46.52 -38.20 -36.70
N VAL A 131 47.85 -37.99 -36.95
CA VAL A 131 48.60 -38.69 -38.01
C VAL A 131 49.70 -39.43 -37.34
N GLU A 132 49.85 -40.67 -37.73
CA GLU A 132 50.87 -41.67 -37.37
C GLU A 132 50.47 -42.76 -36.39
N LYS A 133 50.05 -43.86 -37.03
CA LYS A 133 50.82 -45.12 -36.98
C LYS A 133 50.18 -46.18 -37.87
N LEU A 134 50.65 -46.21 -39.10
CA LEU A 134 50.78 -47.44 -39.90
C LEU A 134 52.18 -48.02 -39.61
N PHE A 135 52.20 -49.18 -39.00
CA PHE A 135 53.04 -50.34 -39.23
C PHE A 135 52.69 -51.42 -38.21
#